data_b19a9b7f73c0c1008afa79f7982e1fca
#
_entry.id   b19a9b7f73c0c1008afa79f7982e1fca
#
_cell.length_a   1.000
_cell.length_b   1.000
_cell.length_c   1.000
_cell.angle_alpha   90.00
_cell.angle_beta   90.00
_cell.angle_gamma   90.00
#
_symmetry.space_group_name_H-M   'P 1'
#
loop_
_entity.id
_entity.type
_entity.pdbx_description
1 polymer ?
#
loop_
_entity_poly.entity_id
_entity_poly.type
_entity_poly.pdbx_seq_one_letter_code
_entity_poly.pdbx_strand_id
1 'polypeptide(L)'
;MAKLTYTRDEIMADADYAQPQIEAGYRLHGGFDSNGTYISPRTLNRWPAVEAWQAELKKRGAPVIDASTRLLKRGPYPTVDQQKFLLGHGFGETLWNSLTITGVIEARGAMLAQAVAPNFQDIVVEDISATCLGHLNKGLLVAHGFDEGGTKDKGIGGHDDMWFAVRDALFGKNAYPMPEVPASIARPETGRRMPQIPREFEEWILLLTNVLMIEVKAESFFSFCQGIMRDPANFSDRRPAADHAAELVERIRTDEAIHVAYLATVVSELRTLTVKTIDGKTVPGSEIIDPVWNQMIEWHAVTNSDFARNQSREAIMARLRSKPNGVALAATFDSLEFQQAAE
;
A
#
# COMPACT_ATOMS: atom_id res chain seq x y z
N MET A 1 29.85 -12.34 6.98
CA MET A 1 28.54 -12.80 6.48
C MET A 1 27.50 -11.81 6.95
N ALA A 2 26.50 -11.49 6.15
CA ALA A 2 25.40 -10.65 6.57
C ALA A 2 24.60 -11.33 7.70
N LYS A 3 24.04 -10.56 8.61
CA LYS A 3 23.14 -11.08 9.65
C LYS A 3 21.80 -11.45 9.02
N LEU A 4 21.28 -12.65 9.32
CA LEU A 4 20.03 -13.17 8.77
C LEU A 4 18.99 -13.49 9.86
N THR A 5 19.37 -13.43 11.12
CA THR A 5 18.48 -13.74 12.23
C THR A 5 18.41 -12.55 13.17
N TYR A 6 17.18 -12.11 13.45
CA TYR A 6 16.89 -10.94 14.27
C TYR A 6 15.89 -11.31 15.37
N THR A 7 16.00 -10.64 16.49
CA THR A 7 14.97 -10.63 17.52
C THR A 7 13.85 -9.65 17.14
N ARG A 8 12.72 -9.73 17.87
CA ARG A 8 11.62 -8.78 17.70
C ARG A 8 12.07 -7.35 18.03
N ASP A 9 12.80 -7.17 19.11
CA ASP A 9 13.27 -5.84 19.54
C ASP A 9 14.19 -5.20 18.51
N GLU A 10 15.03 -6.00 17.84
CA GLU A 10 15.88 -5.52 16.76
C GLU A 10 15.09 -5.08 15.53
N ILE A 11 14.07 -5.87 15.10
CA ILE A 11 13.21 -5.49 13.96
C ILE A 11 12.36 -4.25 14.30
N MET A 12 11.94 -4.12 15.53
CA MET A 12 11.10 -3.01 16.01
C MET A 12 11.90 -1.77 16.41
N ALA A 13 13.24 -1.83 16.39
CA ALA A 13 14.09 -0.72 16.79
C ALA A 13 13.90 0.50 15.87
N ASP A 14 13.64 1.63 16.48
CA ASP A 14 13.55 2.92 15.81
C ASP A 14 14.91 3.62 15.76
N ALA A 15 15.06 4.58 14.84
CA ALA A 15 16.20 5.48 14.83
C ALA A 15 16.02 6.58 15.90
N ASP A 16 17.11 7.18 16.30
CA ASP A 16 17.09 8.40 17.11
C ASP A 16 16.74 9.60 16.21
N TYR A 17 15.59 10.20 16.46
CA TYR A 17 15.14 11.39 15.74
C TYR A 17 15.62 12.65 16.46
N ALA A 18 16.26 13.57 15.71
CA ALA A 18 16.58 14.88 16.22
C ALA A 18 15.34 15.77 16.39
N GLN A 19 14.33 15.56 15.55
CA GLN A 19 13.05 16.26 15.61
C GLN A 19 11.89 15.30 15.32
N PRO A 20 10.75 15.40 16.05
CA PRO A 20 9.55 14.65 15.76
C PRO A 20 8.84 15.18 14.51
N GLN A 21 8.06 14.34 13.85
CA GLN A 21 7.15 14.76 12.79
C GLN A 21 5.83 15.25 13.38
N ILE A 22 5.49 16.53 13.15
CA ILE A 22 4.21 17.13 13.58
C ILE A 22 3.62 17.87 12.38
N GLU A 23 2.42 17.44 11.93
CA GLU A 23 1.76 17.93 10.73
C GLU A 23 0.26 18.20 11.00
N ALA A 24 -0.23 19.37 10.62
CA ALA A 24 -1.64 19.75 10.75
C ALA A 24 -2.28 19.46 12.14
N GLY A 25 -1.46 19.48 13.19
CA GLY A 25 -1.86 19.17 14.57
C GLY A 25 -1.83 17.69 14.94
N TYR A 26 -1.32 16.83 14.05
CA TYR A 26 -1.03 15.42 14.33
C TYR A 26 0.44 15.25 14.73
N ARG A 27 0.70 14.46 15.76
CA ARG A 27 2.02 13.90 16.01
C ARG A 27 2.08 12.57 15.24
N LEU A 28 2.96 12.49 14.26
CA LEU A 28 3.09 11.36 13.37
C LEU A 28 4.31 10.51 13.73
N HIS A 29 4.36 9.29 13.26
CA HIS A 29 5.51 8.42 13.39
C HIS A 29 6.68 8.90 12.51
N GLY A 30 7.85 8.27 12.64
CA GLY A 30 9.05 8.75 12.00
C GLY A 30 9.51 10.08 12.60
N GLY A 31 10.46 10.72 11.93
CA GLY A 31 11.02 11.97 12.38
C GLY A 31 12.10 12.47 11.44
N PHE A 32 12.91 13.42 11.90
CA PHE A 32 13.96 14.02 11.10
C PHE A 32 15.30 13.91 11.78
N ASP A 33 16.36 13.77 10.99
CA ASP A 33 17.73 13.91 11.46
C ASP A 33 18.08 15.39 11.73
N SER A 34 19.32 15.64 12.16
CA SER A 34 19.82 17.00 12.42
C SER A 34 19.90 17.90 11.17
N ASN A 35 19.84 17.32 9.98
CA ASN A 35 19.86 18.04 8.70
C ASN A 35 18.46 18.29 8.15
N GLY A 36 17.40 17.80 8.82
CA GLY A 36 16.02 17.89 8.36
C GLY A 36 15.64 16.81 7.34
N THR A 37 16.42 15.74 7.21
CA THR A 37 16.10 14.61 6.35
C THR A 37 15.11 13.68 7.08
N TYR A 38 14.04 13.27 6.40
CA TYR A 38 13.07 12.34 6.96
C TYR A 38 13.68 10.95 7.18
N ILE A 39 13.38 10.37 8.32
CA ILE A 39 13.75 9.00 8.69
C ILE A 39 12.48 8.22 8.96
N SER A 40 12.26 7.15 8.19
CA SER A 40 11.14 6.22 8.34
C SER A 40 11.16 5.50 9.69
N PRO A 41 10.00 5.21 10.26
CA PRO A 41 9.92 4.51 11.55
C PRO A 41 10.39 3.06 11.42
N ARG A 42 11.06 2.57 12.48
CA ARG A 42 11.41 1.15 12.64
C ARG A 42 12.19 0.54 11.46
N THR A 43 12.99 1.34 10.76
CA THR A 43 13.77 0.87 9.60
C THR A 43 15.23 0.61 9.89
N LEU A 44 15.72 0.97 11.09
CA LEU A 44 17.14 0.87 11.46
C LEU A 44 17.75 -0.52 11.19
N ASN A 45 17.06 -1.58 11.57
CA ASN A 45 17.49 -2.96 11.31
C ASN A 45 16.60 -3.64 10.26
N ARG A 46 15.35 -3.21 10.08
CA ARG A 46 14.38 -3.84 9.19
C ARG A 46 14.82 -3.77 7.73
N TRP A 47 15.29 -2.61 7.24
CA TRP A 47 15.85 -2.47 5.90
C TRP A 47 17.07 -3.36 5.67
N PRO A 48 18.15 -3.29 6.48
CA PRO A 48 19.29 -4.18 6.35
C PRO A 48 18.93 -5.67 6.39
N ALA A 49 17.91 -6.04 7.19
CA ALA A 49 17.43 -7.41 7.26
C ALA A 49 16.78 -7.86 5.93
N VAL A 50 15.87 -7.06 5.38
CA VAL A 50 15.20 -7.38 4.12
C VAL A 50 16.19 -7.47 2.97
N GLU A 51 17.13 -6.53 2.87
CA GLU A 51 18.19 -6.55 1.87
C GLU A 51 19.08 -7.80 1.99
N ALA A 52 19.40 -8.23 3.21
CA ALA A 52 20.19 -9.43 3.45
C ALA A 52 19.43 -10.70 3.02
N TRP A 53 18.14 -10.82 3.32
CA TRP A 53 17.30 -11.94 2.88
C TRP A 53 17.13 -11.98 1.35
N GLN A 54 16.93 -10.83 0.71
CA GLN A 54 16.88 -10.74 -0.76
C GLN A 54 18.21 -11.13 -1.41
N ALA A 55 19.33 -10.70 -0.82
CA ALA A 55 20.65 -11.10 -1.29
C ALA A 55 20.86 -12.61 -1.17
N GLU A 56 20.35 -13.24 -0.12
CA GLU A 56 20.41 -14.68 0.07
C GLU A 56 19.54 -15.44 -0.93
N LEU A 57 18.32 -14.96 -1.20
CA LEU A 57 17.49 -15.49 -2.29
C LEU A 57 18.22 -15.46 -3.64
N LYS A 58 18.81 -14.31 -3.97
CA LYS A 58 19.58 -14.16 -5.22
C LYS A 58 20.74 -15.12 -5.32
N LYS A 59 21.47 -15.38 -4.24
CA LYS A 59 22.58 -16.37 -4.20
C LYS A 59 22.08 -17.80 -4.48
N ARG A 60 20.85 -18.12 -4.09
CA ARG A 60 20.19 -19.40 -4.37
C ARG A 60 19.63 -19.50 -5.80
N GLY A 61 19.83 -18.47 -6.63
CA GLY A 61 19.31 -18.41 -7.99
C GLY A 61 17.82 -18.06 -8.09
N ALA A 62 17.22 -17.57 -7.01
CA ALA A 62 15.82 -17.19 -6.94
C ALA A 62 15.68 -15.65 -6.93
N PRO A 63 15.16 -15.02 -7.99
CA PRO A 63 14.91 -13.59 -7.98
C PRO A 63 13.71 -13.26 -7.10
N VAL A 64 13.71 -12.07 -6.50
CA VAL A 64 12.51 -11.50 -5.89
C VAL A 64 11.47 -11.30 -7.00
N ILE A 65 10.21 -11.63 -6.71
CA ILE A 65 9.09 -11.42 -7.65
C ILE A 65 8.96 -9.95 -8.02
N ASP A 66 8.45 -9.66 -9.20
CA ASP A 66 8.06 -8.30 -9.56
C ASP A 66 6.83 -7.91 -8.72
N ALA A 67 6.96 -6.87 -7.92
CA ALA A 67 5.92 -6.24 -7.12
C ALA A 67 5.90 -4.73 -7.41
N SER A 68 6.11 -4.35 -8.64
CA SER A 68 6.09 -2.95 -9.09
C SER A 68 4.75 -2.57 -9.73
N THR A 69 4.53 -1.27 -9.89
CA THR A 69 3.34 -0.73 -10.57
C THR A 69 3.22 -1.16 -12.04
N ARG A 70 4.28 -1.74 -12.64
CA ARG A 70 4.24 -2.35 -13.99
C ARG A 70 3.27 -3.53 -14.08
N LEU A 71 2.92 -4.16 -12.96
CA LEU A 71 1.89 -5.19 -12.90
C LEU A 71 0.48 -4.62 -13.18
N LEU A 72 0.27 -3.33 -12.95
CA LEU A 72 -1.01 -2.67 -13.13
C LEU A 72 -1.22 -2.35 -14.61
N LYS A 73 -2.34 -2.81 -15.17
CA LYS A 73 -2.70 -2.55 -16.58
C LYS A 73 -3.26 -1.15 -16.80
N ARG A 74 -3.69 -0.48 -15.73
CA ARG A 74 -4.27 0.87 -15.75
C ARG A 74 -3.83 1.66 -14.53
N GLY A 75 -3.64 2.96 -14.74
CA GLY A 75 -3.41 3.91 -13.67
C GLY A 75 -4.66 4.22 -12.84
N PRO A 76 -4.54 5.10 -11.86
CA PRO A 76 -5.66 5.60 -11.04
C PRO A 76 -6.75 6.25 -11.90
N TYR A 77 -7.98 6.22 -11.39
CA TYR A 77 -9.13 6.91 -11.98
C TYR A 77 -9.80 7.83 -10.94
N PRO A 78 -10.19 9.06 -11.31
CA PRO A 78 -10.02 9.69 -12.64
C PRO A 78 -8.54 9.83 -13.04
N THR A 79 -8.25 10.00 -14.34
CA THR A 79 -6.89 10.26 -14.82
C THR A 79 -6.38 11.60 -14.29
N VAL A 80 -5.07 11.87 -14.44
CA VAL A 80 -4.48 13.14 -14.01
C VAL A 80 -5.21 14.34 -14.63
N ASP A 81 -5.46 14.31 -15.94
CA ASP A 81 -6.13 15.41 -16.64
C ASP A 81 -7.61 15.52 -16.27
N GLN A 82 -8.27 14.40 -16.07
CA GLN A 82 -9.64 14.39 -15.53
C GLN A 82 -9.70 14.97 -14.13
N GLN A 83 -8.74 14.64 -13.25
CA GLN A 83 -8.71 15.19 -11.90
C GLN A 83 -8.40 16.69 -11.88
N LYS A 84 -7.47 17.16 -12.74
CA LYS A 84 -7.22 18.60 -12.94
C LYS A 84 -8.48 19.33 -13.41
N PHE A 85 -9.18 18.75 -14.38
CA PHE A 85 -10.46 19.28 -14.88
C PHE A 85 -11.48 19.40 -13.72
N LEU A 86 -11.62 18.39 -12.90
CA LEU A 86 -12.53 18.40 -11.75
C LEU A 86 -12.16 19.50 -10.76
N LEU A 87 -10.90 19.64 -10.40
CA LEU A 87 -10.41 20.69 -9.50
C LEU A 87 -10.68 22.08 -10.07
N GLY A 88 -10.37 22.33 -11.35
CA GLY A 88 -10.59 23.60 -12.04
C GLY A 88 -12.06 24.01 -12.15
N HIS A 89 -12.98 23.06 -12.05
CA HIS A 89 -14.43 23.30 -12.08
C HIS A 89 -15.13 23.20 -10.70
N GLY A 90 -14.35 23.18 -9.62
CA GLY A 90 -14.89 23.20 -8.25
C GLY A 90 -15.40 21.84 -7.74
N PHE A 91 -14.96 20.72 -8.35
CA PHE A 91 -15.28 19.37 -7.90
C PHE A 91 -14.17 18.76 -7.04
N GLY A 92 -13.58 19.56 -6.14
CA GLY A 92 -12.51 19.12 -5.23
C GLY A 92 -12.91 17.96 -4.31
N GLU A 93 -14.20 17.78 -4.07
CA GLU A 93 -14.75 16.68 -3.26
C GLU A 93 -14.29 15.29 -3.76
N THR A 94 -14.08 15.11 -5.07
CA THR A 94 -13.62 13.84 -5.63
C THR A 94 -12.25 13.46 -5.09
N LEU A 95 -11.30 14.39 -5.08
CA LEU A 95 -9.96 14.14 -4.52
C LEU A 95 -10.02 14.04 -2.99
N TRP A 96 -10.78 14.92 -2.33
CA TRP A 96 -10.97 14.88 -0.88
C TRP A 96 -11.51 13.51 -0.41
N ASN A 97 -12.49 12.95 -1.14
CA ASN A 97 -13.04 11.63 -0.87
C ASN A 97 -11.97 10.54 -1.03
N SER A 98 -11.17 10.59 -2.10
CA SER A 98 -10.10 9.62 -2.33
C SER A 98 -9.07 9.64 -1.20
N LEU A 99 -8.60 10.82 -0.79
CA LEU A 99 -7.66 10.97 0.32
C LEU A 99 -8.26 10.48 1.65
N THR A 100 -9.54 10.76 1.88
CA THR A 100 -10.26 10.31 3.10
C THR A 100 -10.43 8.80 3.12
N ILE A 101 -10.84 8.20 2.00
CA ILE A 101 -10.99 6.74 1.88
C ILE A 101 -9.65 6.05 2.09
N THR A 102 -8.57 6.58 1.51
CA THR A 102 -7.23 6.04 1.70
C THR A 102 -6.84 6.06 3.18
N GLY A 103 -6.94 7.20 3.88
CA GLY A 103 -6.63 7.25 5.31
C GLY A 103 -7.46 6.28 6.17
N VAL A 104 -8.74 6.06 5.83
CA VAL A 104 -9.57 5.06 6.56
C VAL A 104 -9.13 3.62 6.24
N ILE A 105 -8.66 3.35 5.02
CA ILE A 105 -8.16 2.03 4.63
C ILE A 105 -6.83 1.73 5.34
N GLU A 106 -5.90 2.70 5.36
CA GLU A 106 -4.64 2.60 6.10
C GLU A 106 -4.90 2.32 7.59
N ALA A 107 -5.84 3.04 8.22
CA ALA A 107 -6.22 2.77 9.60
C ALA A 107 -6.62 1.31 9.86
N ARG A 108 -7.17 0.60 8.87
CA ARG A 108 -7.50 -0.83 8.98
C ARG A 108 -6.27 -1.72 8.92
N GLY A 109 -5.19 -1.27 8.28
CA GLY A 109 -3.88 -1.93 8.26
C GLY A 109 -3.30 -2.12 9.66
N ALA A 110 -3.69 -1.28 10.64
CA ALA A 110 -3.33 -1.44 12.06
C ALA A 110 -3.61 -2.85 12.62
N MET A 111 -4.57 -3.58 12.04
CA MET A 111 -4.87 -4.96 12.47
C MET A 111 -3.68 -5.92 12.31
N LEU A 112 -2.75 -5.64 11.39
CA LEU A 112 -1.54 -6.44 11.19
C LEU A 112 -0.65 -6.46 12.45
N ALA A 113 -0.69 -5.40 13.27
CA ALA A 113 0.05 -5.36 14.53
C ALA A 113 -0.38 -6.43 15.54
N GLN A 114 -1.60 -6.94 15.44
CA GLN A 114 -2.17 -7.97 16.30
C GLN A 114 -2.23 -9.34 15.61
N ALA A 115 -1.90 -9.39 14.32
CA ALA A 115 -1.94 -10.62 13.55
C ALA A 115 -0.78 -11.55 13.90
N VAL A 116 -1.06 -12.85 13.99
CA VAL A 116 -0.07 -13.89 14.29
C VAL A 116 -0.15 -14.95 13.18
N ALA A 117 0.87 -15.01 12.35
CA ALA A 117 0.98 -16.00 11.30
C ALA A 117 1.17 -17.42 11.90
N PRO A 118 0.66 -18.48 11.27
CA PRO A 118 0.99 -19.84 11.65
C PRO A 118 2.50 -20.07 11.49
N ASN A 119 3.01 -21.08 12.16
CA ASN A 119 4.42 -21.43 12.03
C ASN A 119 4.66 -22.10 10.67
N PHE A 120 5.10 -21.36 9.68
CA PHE A 120 5.36 -21.89 8.33
C PHE A 120 6.39 -23.04 8.31
N GLN A 121 7.23 -23.20 9.33
CA GLN A 121 8.13 -24.36 9.43
C GLN A 121 7.38 -25.70 9.48
N ASP A 122 6.11 -25.70 9.88
CA ASP A 122 5.31 -26.93 9.97
C ASP A 122 5.00 -27.51 8.57
N ILE A 123 4.89 -26.64 7.56
CA ILE A 123 4.63 -27.04 6.17
C ILE A 123 5.84 -26.88 5.24
N VAL A 124 6.93 -26.28 5.69
CA VAL A 124 8.16 -26.11 4.89
C VAL A 124 9.20 -27.13 5.32
N VAL A 125 9.95 -27.67 4.36
CA VAL A 125 10.99 -28.70 4.61
C VAL A 125 12.29 -28.07 5.10
N GLU A 126 12.72 -27.01 4.43
CA GLU A 126 13.95 -26.28 4.73
C GLU A 126 13.81 -25.46 6.03
N ASP A 127 14.93 -25.23 6.71
CA ASP A 127 14.96 -24.31 7.87
C ASP A 127 14.70 -22.86 7.42
N ILE A 128 13.61 -22.27 7.93
CA ILE A 128 13.22 -20.89 7.64
C ILE A 128 13.69 -19.90 8.71
N SER A 129 14.43 -20.32 9.72
CA SER A 129 14.83 -19.45 10.85
C SER A 129 15.65 -18.23 10.47
N ALA A 130 16.35 -18.31 9.32
CA ALA A 130 17.19 -17.26 8.75
C ALA A 130 16.58 -16.62 7.49
N THR A 131 15.24 -16.64 7.35
CA THR A 131 14.49 -16.10 6.21
C THR A 131 13.53 -14.99 6.64
N CYS A 132 13.08 -14.18 5.70
CA CYS A 132 12.05 -13.17 5.93
C CYS A 132 10.74 -13.83 6.44
N LEU A 133 10.35 -14.96 5.83
CA LEU A 133 9.19 -15.76 6.23
C LEU A 133 9.26 -16.17 7.71
N GLY A 134 10.43 -16.62 8.19
CA GLY A 134 10.66 -16.97 9.60
C GLY A 134 10.66 -15.79 10.56
N HIS A 135 10.59 -14.56 10.05
CA HIS A 135 10.56 -13.33 10.85
C HIS A 135 9.20 -12.59 10.83
N LEU A 136 8.16 -13.12 10.17
CA LEU A 136 6.84 -12.50 10.17
C LEU A 136 6.36 -12.16 11.59
N ASN A 137 6.37 -13.15 12.50
CA ASN A 137 5.98 -12.96 13.90
C ASN A 137 7.09 -12.35 14.78
N LYS A 138 8.28 -12.14 14.23
CA LYS A 138 9.41 -11.50 14.93
C LYS A 138 9.47 -9.99 14.66
N GLY A 139 8.31 -9.37 14.44
CA GLY A 139 8.18 -7.92 14.38
C GLY A 139 7.78 -7.36 13.01
N LEU A 140 7.94 -8.08 11.90
CA LEU A 140 7.59 -7.55 10.58
C LEU A 140 6.13 -7.14 10.46
N LEU A 141 5.19 -8.02 10.83
CA LEU A 141 3.76 -7.72 10.83
C LEU A 141 3.39 -6.62 11.83
N VAL A 142 4.02 -6.62 13.01
CA VAL A 142 3.75 -5.61 14.05
C VAL A 142 4.24 -4.24 13.59
N ALA A 143 5.44 -4.16 13.01
CA ALA A 143 5.98 -2.93 12.48
C ALA A 143 5.09 -2.36 11.36
N HIS A 144 4.68 -3.22 10.42
CA HIS A 144 3.75 -2.84 9.35
C HIS A 144 2.46 -2.25 9.92
N GLY A 145 1.75 -2.96 10.81
CA GLY A 145 0.51 -2.43 11.39
C GLY A 145 0.69 -1.14 12.21
N PHE A 146 1.88 -0.91 12.80
CA PHE A 146 2.18 0.36 13.45
C PHE A 146 2.54 1.47 12.46
N ASP A 147 3.08 1.13 11.28
CA ASP A 147 3.28 2.10 10.22
C ASP A 147 1.93 2.57 9.66
N GLU A 148 0.98 1.66 9.45
CA GLU A 148 -0.37 1.94 8.98
C GLU A 148 -1.19 2.81 9.95
N GLY A 149 -1.42 2.30 11.13
CA GLY A 149 -2.36 2.92 12.10
C GLY A 149 -1.70 3.67 13.25
N GLY A 150 -0.37 3.75 13.29
CA GLY A 150 0.36 4.42 14.37
C GLY A 150 0.35 3.63 15.70
N THR A 151 0.79 4.31 16.74
CA THR A 151 0.71 3.86 18.13
C THR A 151 -0.21 4.82 18.91
N LYS A 152 -1.52 4.64 18.71
CA LYS A 152 -2.55 5.58 19.18
C LYS A 152 -2.57 5.74 20.71
N ASP A 153 -2.22 4.70 21.44
CA ASP A 153 -2.03 4.72 22.92
C ASP A 153 -0.92 5.70 23.36
N LYS A 154 0.05 5.97 22.48
CA LYS A 154 1.11 6.97 22.67
C LYS A 154 0.80 8.32 22.01
N GLY A 155 -0.37 8.48 21.41
CA GLY A 155 -0.75 9.67 20.69
C GLY A 155 0.07 9.90 19.41
N ILE A 156 0.60 8.82 18.78
CA ILE A 156 1.39 8.87 17.56
C ILE A 156 0.56 8.28 16.42
N GLY A 157 0.30 9.10 15.39
CA GLY A 157 -0.41 8.69 14.19
C GLY A 157 0.51 7.93 13.22
N GLY A 158 -0.10 7.08 12.38
CA GLY A 158 0.56 6.39 11.27
C GLY A 158 0.19 7.00 9.92
N HIS A 159 0.25 6.16 8.88
CA HIS A 159 -0.13 6.58 7.52
C HIS A 159 -1.57 7.11 7.46
N ASP A 160 -2.48 6.55 8.25
CA ASP A 160 -3.86 7.03 8.35
C ASP A 160 -3.94 8.53 8.70
N ASP A 161 -3.26 8.94 9.75
CA ASP A 161 -3.22 10.36 10.16
C ASP A 161 -2.40 11.21 9.18
N MET A 162 -1.38 10.63 8.52
CA MET A 162 -0.64 11.32 7.46
C MET A 162 -1.55 11.67 6.29
N TRP A 163 -2.40 10.75 5.83
CA TRP A 163 -3.39 11.02 4.77
C TRP A 163 -4.43 12.07 5.20
N PHE A 164 -4.87 12.05 6.46
CA PHE A 164 -5.76 13.08 6.96
C PHE A 164 -5.05 14.45 7.03
N ALA A 165 -3.76 14.49 7.39
CA ALA A 165 -2.97 15.72 7.35
C ALA A 165 -2.83 16.26 5.91
N VAL A 166 -2.53 15.41 4.92
CA VAL A 166 -2.52 15.75 3.49
C VAL A 166 -3.85 16.35 3.06
N ARG A 167 -4.94 15.67 3.35
CA ARG A 167 -6.30 16.14 3.02
C ARG A 167 -6.62 17.49 3.65
N ASP A 168 -6.32 17.62 4.93
CA ASP A 168 -6.65 18.82 5.71
C ASP A 168 -5.80 20.03 5.28
N ALA A 169 -4.55 19.82 4.85
CA ALA A 169 -3.71 20.86 4.28
C ALA A 169 -4.26 21.39 2.94
N LEU A 170 -4.80 20.50 2.10
CA LEU A 170 -5.32 20.86 0.78
C LEU A 170 -6.70 21.50 0.83
N PHE A 171 -7.58 21.04 1.69
CA PHE A 171 -9.00 21.39 1.66
C PHE A 171 -9.51 22.02 2.96
N GLY A 172 -8.80 21.83 4.07
CA GLY A 172 -9.28 22.12 5.42
C GLY A 172 -10.06 20.95 6.03
N LYS A 173 -10.12 20.94 7.36
CA LYS A 173 -10.87 19.91 8.11
C LYS A 173 -12.36 19.97 7.75
N ASN A 174 -12.95 18.78 7.54
CA ASN A 174 -14.40 18.66 7.28
C ASN A 174 -14.89 19.49 6.08
N ALA A 175 -14.06 19.69 5.06
CA ALA A 175 -14.43 20.46 3.87
C ALA A 175 -15.65 19.89 3.14
N TYR A 176 -15.82 18.56 3.20
CA TYR A 176 -16.95 17.83 2.59
C TYR A 176 -17.47 16.76 3.55
N PRO A 177 -18.69 16.22 3.30
CA PRO A 177 -19.23 15.10 4.06
C PRO A 177 -18.34 13.85 3.93
N MET A 178 -18.31 13.04 4.98
CA MET A 178 -17.56 11.76 4.95
C MET A 178 -18.10 10.85 3.83
N PRO A 179 -17.21 10.33 2.96
CA PRO A 179 -17.62 9.40 1.93
C PRO A 179 -17.96 8.03 2.51
N GLU A 180 -18.73 7.26 1.74
CA GLU A 180 -18.86 5.82 2.00
C GLU A 180 -17.53 5.13 1.70
N VAL A 181 -17.02 4.39 2.68
CA VAL A 181 -15.76 3.66 2.57
C VAL A 181 -16.05 2.19 2.27
N PRO A 182 -15.46 1.59 1.23
CA PRO A 182 -15.63 0.18 0.93
C PRO A 182 -15.36 -0.70 2.16
N ALA A 183 -16.20 -1.70 2.40
CA ALA A 183 -16.02 -2.61 3.52
C ALA A 183 -14.71 -3.40 3.42
N SER A 184 -14.28 -3.73 2.20
CA SER A 184 -13.00 -4.40 1.89
C SER A 184 -12.50 -3.96 0.52
N ILE A 185 -11.16 -3.88 0.37
CA ILE A 185 -10.45 -3.74 -0.90
C ILE A 185 -9.68 -5.02 -1.27
N ALA A 186 -9.78 -6.04 -0.42
CA ALA A 186 -9.19 -7.34 -0.64
C ALA A 186 -10.00 -8.14 -1.66
N ARG A 187 -9.32 -9.06 -2.38
CA ARG A 187 -10.00 -10.02 -3.25
C ARG A 187 -10.95 -10.90 -2.42
N PRO A 188 -12.24 -10.99 -2.77
CA PRO A 188 -13.15 -11.89 -2.09
C PRO A 188 -12.79 -13.34 -2.40
N GLU A 189 -12.67 -14.16 -1.36
CA GLU A 189 -12.34 -15.57 -1.52
C GLU A 189 -13.59 -16.44 -1.39
N THR A 190 -13.76 -17.32 -2.37
CA THR A 190 -14.83 -18.32 -2.40
C THR A 190 -14.23 -19.72 -2.57
N GLY A 191 -14.37 -20.58 -1.57
CA GLY A 191 -13.79 -21.92 -1.58
C GLY A 191 -12.28 -21.96 -1.32
N ARG A 192 -11.66 -23.12 -1.60
CA ARG A 192 -10.23 -23.38 -1.40
C ARG A 192 -9.47 -23.06 -2.69
N ARG A 193 -8.36 -22.31 -2.57
CA ARG A 193 -7.45 -22.01 -3.68
C ARG A 193 -6.21 -22.91 -3.68
N MET A 194 -5.82 -23.33 -2.49
CA MET A 194 -4.65 -24.18 -2.24
C MET A 194 -5.06 -25.41 -1.41
N PRO A 195 -5.97 -26.30 -1.93
CA PRO A 195 -6.52 -27.40 -1.16
C PRO A 195 -5.48 -28.44 -0.75
N GLN A 196 -4.27 -28.41 -1.32
CA GLN A 196 -3.17 -29.29 -1.01
C GLN A 196 -2.43 -28.94 0.29
N ILE A 197 -2.67 -27.77 0.89
CA ILE A 197 -2.08 -27.36 2.17
C ILE A 197 -3.17 -27.13 3.23
N PRO A 198 -2.86 -27.16 4.53
CA PRO A 198 -3.82 -26.83 5.57
C PRO A 198 -4.40 -25.43 5.38
N ARG A 199 -5.68 -25.25 5.74
CA ARG A 199 -6.47 -24.04 5.46
C ARG A 199 -5.86 -22.78 6.09
N GLU A 200 -5.33 -22.89 7.28
CA GLU A 200 -4.72 -21.76 7.99
C GLU A 200 -3.53 -21.15 7.22
N PHE A 201 -2.70 -21.97 6.58
CA PHE A 201 -1.58 -21.49 5.76
C PHE A 201 -2.08 -20.88 4.44
N GLU A 202 -3.11 -21.47 3.84
CA GLU A 202 -3.77 -20.89 2.67
C GLU A 202 -4.29 -19.48 2.96
N GLU A 203 -5.02 -19.30 4.04
CA GLU A 203 -5.59 -18.01 4.44
C GLU A 203 -4.48 -16.96 4.62
N TRP A 204 -3.34 -17.34 5.21
CA TRP A 204 -2.21 -16.43 5.38
C TRP A 204 -1.48 -16.13 4.07
N ILE A 205 -1.28 -17.10 3.19
CA ILE A 205 -0.68 -16.85 1.87
C ILE A 205 -1.58 -15.92 1.05
N LEU A 206 -2.90 -16.11 1.10
CA LEU A 206 -3.86 -15.22 0.46
C LEU A 206 -3.81 -13.81 1.06
N LEU A 207 -3.72 -13.68 2.37
CA LEU A 207 -3.56 -12.39 3.04
C LEU A 207 -2.29 -11.67 2.58
N LEU A 208 -1.13 -12.33 2.67
CA LEU A 208 0.17 -11.73 2.33
C LEU A 208 0.24 -11.30 0.86
N THR A 209 -0.24 -12.14 -0.06
CA THR A 209 -0.27 -11.80 -1.50
C THR A 209 -1.27 -10.71 -1.82
N ASN A 210 -2.39 -10.64 -1.10
CA ASN A 210 -3.40 -9.61 -1.28
C ASN A 210 -2.91 -8.25 -0.75
N VAL A 211 -2.29 -8.22 0.45
CA VAL A 211 -1.67 -7.00 1.00
C VAL A 211 -0.59 -6.51 0.05
N LEU A 212 0.32 -7.38 -0.44
CA LEU A 212 1.34 -6.99 -1.40
C LEU A 212 0.76 -6.31 -2.65
N MET A 213 -0.36 -6.80 -3.20
CA MET A 213 -1.00 -6.16 -4.36
C MET A 213 -1.72 -4.86 -3.99
N ILE A 214 -2.18 -4.70 -2.75
CA ILE A 214 -2.72 -3.44 -2.23
C ILE A 214 -1.60 -2.40 -2.19
N GLU A 215 -0.42 -2.74 -1.66
CA GLU A 215 0.77 -1.86 -1.62
C GLU A 215 1.20 -1.42 -3.04
N VAL A 216 1.21 -2.36 -4.00
CA VAL A 216 1.51 -2.02 -5.40
C VAL A 216 0.51 -1.02 -5.98
N LYS A 217 -0.78 -1.13 -5.64
CA LYS A 217 -1.81 -0.17 -6.07
C LYS A 217 -1.67 1.17 -5.34
N ALA A 218 -1.34 1.12 -4.05
CA ALA A 218 -1.12 2.29 -3.22
C ALA A 218 0.00 3.17 -3.81
N GLU A 219 1.15 2.60 -4.19
CA GLU A 219 2.24 3.33 -4.84
C GLU A 219 1.80 4.06 -6.13
N SER A 220 0.96 3.43 -6.95
CA SER A 220 0.40 4.07 -8.15
C SER A 220 -0.50 5.27 -7.80
N PHE A 221 -1.32 5.12 -6.76
CA PHE A 221 -2.18 6.21 -6.28
C PHE A 221 -1.39 7.34 -5.62
N PHE A 222 -0.34 7.04 -4.87
CA PHE A 222 0.52 8.03 -4.23
C PHE A 222 1.26 8.88 -5.26
N SER A 223 1.83 8.24 -6.29
CA SER A 223 2.42 8.93 -7.43
C SER A 223 1.43 9.85 -8.14
N PHE A 224 0.19 9.39 -8.34
CA PHE A 224 -0.89 10.20 -8.89
C PHE A 224 -1.18 11.42 -8.00
N CYS A 225 -1.34 11.23 -6.70
CA CYS A 225 -1.60 12.33 -5.75
C CYS A 225 -0.49 13.38 -5.79
N GLN A 226 0.76 12.95 -5.77
CA GLN A 226 1.91 13.86 -5.87
C GLN A 226 1.91 14.65 -7.19
N GLY A 227 1.60 13.99 -8.31
CA GLY A 227 1.47 14.66 -9.61
C GLY A 227 0.40 15.75 -9.60
N ILE A 228 -0.76 15.51 -8.98
CA ILE A 228 -1.81 16.52 -8.81
C ILE A 228 -1.38 17.67 -7.90
N MET A 229 -0.72 17.36 -6.78
CA MET A 229 -0.31 18.35 -5.78
C MET A 229 0.85 19.23 -6.27
N ARG A 230 1.81 18.67 -7.01
CA ARG A 230 2.98 19.40 -7.53
C ARG A 230 2.67 20.25 -8.76
N ASP A 231 1.55 20.02 -9.43
CA ASP A 231 1.15 20.81 -10.59
C ASP A 231 0.78 22.24 -10.15
N PRO A 232 1.48 23.28 -10.66
CA PRO A 232 1.27 24.68 -10.23
C PRO A 232 -0.11 25.22 -10.63
N ALA A 233 -0.81 24.62 -11.57
CA ALA A 233 -2.16 25.00 -11.94
C ALA A 233 -3.20 24.58 -10.90
N ASN A 234 -2.88 23.56 -10.10
CA ASN A 234 -3.74 23.08 -9.01
C ASN A 234 -3.40 23.82 -7.71
N PHE A 235 -4.39 24.09 -6.88
CA PHE A 235 -4.20 24.73 -5.58
C PHE A 235 -3.36 26.02 -5.62
N SER A 236 -3.52 26.85 -6.66
CA SER A 236 -2.74 28.06 -6.87
C SER A 236 -2.92 29.10 -5.73
N ASP A 237 -4.07 29.10 -5.07
CA ASP A 237 -4.41 29.92 -3.91
C ASP A 237 -3.73 29.45 -2.60
N ARG A 238 -3.20 28.23 -2.57
CA ARG A 238 -2.54 27.59 -1.42
C ARG A 238 -1.33 26.76 -1.81
N ARG A 239 -0.55 27.22 -2.76
CA ARG A 239 0.59 26.50 -3.35
C ARG A 239 1.56 25.91 -2.30
N PRO A 240 2.00 26.66 -1.25
CA PRO A 240 2.90 26.11 -0.23
C PRO A 240 2.31 24.91 0.52
N ALA A 241 1.00 24.91 0.78
CA ALA A 241 0.31 23.80 1.44
C ALA A 241 0.25 22.56 0.53
N ALA A 242 0.06 22.76 -0.79
CA ALA A 242 0.03 21.67 -1.75
C ALA A 242 1.41 21.05 -1.97
N ASP A 243 2.47 21.86 -2.01
CA ASP A 243 3.85 21.37 -2.10
C ASP A 243 4.22 20.58 -0.84
N HIS A 244 3.86 21.08 0.33
CA HIS A 244 4.07 20.38 1.60
C HIS A 244 3.25 19.08 1.70
N ALA A 245 2.01 19.07 1.23
CA ALA A 245 1.19 17.86 1.15
C ALA A 245 1.84 16.80 0.24
N ALA A 246 2.43 17.22 -0.89
CA ALA A 246 3.17 16.32 -1.77
C ALA A 246 4.43 15.73 -1.11
N GLU A 247 5.13 16.51 -0.27
CA GLU A 247 6.26 16.02 0.53
C GLU A 247 5.81 15.00 1.58
N LEU A 248 4.64 15.23 2.22
CA LEU A 248 4.09 14.29 3.18
C LEU A 248 3.71 12.95 2.52
N VAL A 249 3.15 12.98 1.31
CA VAL A 249 2.93 11.76 0.51
C VAL A 249 4.25 11.06 0.17
N GLU A 250 5.34 11.80 -0.10
CA GLU A 250 6.66 11.20 -0.33
C GLU A 250 7.19 10.46 0.90
N ARG A 251 6.91 10.97 2.11
CA ARG A 251 7.29 10.28 3.36
C ARG A 251 6.52 8.98 3.51
N ILE A 252 5.20 8.97 3.24
CA ILE A 252 4.39 7.73 3.22
C ILE A 252 5.01 6.73 2.23
N ARG A 253 5.31 7.15 0.99
CA ARG A 253 5.94 6.29 -0.02
C ARG A 253 7.29 5.72 0.43
N THR A 254 8.07 6.51 1.17
CA THR A 254 9.35 6.06 1.73
C THR A 254 9.13 4.96 2.78
N ASP A 255 8.08 5.10 3.59
CA ASP A 255 7.71 4.11 4.59
C ASP A 255 7.15 2.83 3.93
N GLU A 256 6.31 2.96 2.90
CA GLU A 256 5.70 1.84 2.17
C GLU A 256 6.70 0.97 1.40
N ALA A 257 7.81 1.54 0.99
CA ALA A 257 8.82 0.80 0.24
C ALA A 257 9.30 -0.47 0.97
N ILE A 258 9.35 -0.46 2.31
CA ILE A 258 9.74 -1.64 3.07
C ILE A 258 8.61 -2.67 3.19
N HIS A 259 7.33 -2.23 3.16
CA HIS A 259 6.19 -3.14 3.14
C HIS A 259 6.20 -3.98 1.86
N VAL A 260 6.32 -3.34 0.71
CA VAL A 260 6.50 -4.02 -0.57
C VAL A 260 7.71 -4.93 -0.54
N ALA A 261 8.86 -4.45 -0.04
CA ALA A 261 10.11 -5.19 -0.05
C ALA A 261 10.03 -6.49 0.77
N TYR A 262 9.53 -6.43 2.04
CA TYR A 262 9.48 -7.64 2.85
C TYR A 262 8.39 -8.61 2.38
N LEU A 263 7.21 -8.12 1.95
CA LEU A 263 6.13 -8.98 1.43
C LEU A 263 6.55 -9.69 0.14
N ALA A 264 7.18 -8.97 -0.80
CA ALA A 264 7.73 -9.57 -2.01
C ALA A 264 8.81 -10.62 -1.69
N THR A 265 9.63 -10.38 -0.66
CA THR A 265 10.63 -11.34 -0.19
C THR A 265 9.97 -12.60 0.35
N VAL A 266 8.97 -12.46 1.23
CA VAL A 266 8.23 -13.62 1.79
C VAL A 266 7.57 -14.45 0.71
N VAL A 267 6.89 -13.83 -0.25
CA VAL A 267 6.24 -14.55 -1.36
C VAL A 267 7.29 -15.25 -2.22
N SER A 268 8.44 -14.62 -2.46
CA SER A 268 9.56 -15.21 -3.22
C SER A 268 10.20 -16.40 -2.49
N GLU A 269 10.38 -16.30 -1.18
CA GLU A 269 10.86 -17.41 -0.35
C GLU A 269 9.87 -18.59 -0.41
N LEU A 270 8.58 -18.36 -0.20
CA LEU A 270 7.55 -19.40 -0.29
C LEU A 270 7.57 -20.13 -1.64
N ARG A 271 7.83 -19.42 -2.75
CA ARG A 271 7.94 -20.01 -4.10
C ARG A 271 9.15 -20.94 -4.27
N THR A 272 10.22 -20.70 -3.53
CA THR A 272 11.50 -21.40 -3.68
C THR A 272 11.70 -22.54 -2.69
N LEU A 273 10.90 -22.57 -1.64
CA LEU A 273 10.93 -23.61 -0.61
C LEU A 273 10.13 -24.83 -1.03
N THR A 274 10.43 -25.97 -0.39
CA THR A 274 9.71 -27.23 -0.55
C THR A 274 8.57 -27.29 0.46
N VAL A 275 7.34 -27.45 -0.02
CA VAL A 275 6.13 -27.45 0.81
C VAL A 275 5.60 -28.86 1.01
N LYS A 276 5.31 -29.23 2.25
CA LYS A 276 4.64 -30.48 2.64
C LYS A 276 3.13 -30.33 2.41
N THR A 277 2.53 -31.27 1.72
CA THR A 277 1.10 -31.30 1.44
C THR A 277 0.34 -32.18 2.45
N ILE A 278 -0.98 -32.01 2.54
CA ILE A 278 -1.84 -32.75 3.47
C ILE A 278 -1.87 -34.26 3.23
N ASP A 279 -1.52 -34.69 2.01
CA ASP A 279 -1.41 -36.12 1.66
C ASP A 279 -0.01 -36.71 1.95
N GLY A 280 0.85 -35.96 2.63
CA GLY A 280 2.18 -36.40 3.07
C GLY A 280 3.27 -36.33 2.01
N LYS A 281 2.99 -35.74 0.84
CA LYS A 281 4.00 -35.48 -0.21
C LYS A 281 4.69 -34.14 0.01
N THR A 282 5.67 -33.87 -0.83
CA THR A 282 6.33 -32.57 -0.94
C THR A 282 6.24 -32.06 -2.38
N VAL A 283 6.05 -30.76 -2.54
CA VAL A 283 6.00 -30.08 -3.85
C VAL A 283 6.84 -28.81 -3.81
N PRO A 284 7.36 -28.35 -4.95
CA PRO A 284 7.94 -27.01 -5.03
C PRO A 284 6.90 -25.95 -4.64
N GLY A 285 7.30 -24.97 -3.83
CA GLY A 285 6.40 -23.89 -3.41
C GLY A 285 5.81 -23.11 -4.58
N SER A 286 6.53 -23.01 -5.70
CA SER A 286 6.02 -22.36 -6.92
C SER A 286 4.76 -23.02 -7.48
N GLU A 287 4.58 -24.32 -7.31
CA GLU A 287 3.35 -25.01 -7.76
C GLU A 287 2.11 -24.57 -6.97
N ILE A 288 2.31 -24.08 -5.74
CA ILE A 288 1.25 -23.60 -4.86
C ILE A 288 1.08 -22.08 -5.04
N ILE A 289 2.16 -21.33 -5.04
CA ILE A 289 2.15 -19.87 -4.96
C ILE A 289 1.86 -19.23 -6.31
N ASP A 290 2.47 -19.70 -7.42
CA ASP A 290 2.37 -19.04 -8.72
C ASP A 290 0.93 -18.94 -9.26
N PRO A 291 0.07 -19.98 -9.15
CA PRO A 291 -1.31 -19.85 -9.57
C PRO A 291 -2.09 -18.80 -8.78
N VAL A 292 -1.85 -18.71 -7.47
CA VAL A 292 -2.52 -17.75 -6.59
C VAL A 292 -2.00 -16.32 -6.85
N TRP A 293 -0.69 -16.15 -6.97
CA TRP A 293 -0.07 -14.87 -7.29
C TRP A 293 -0.58 -14.31 -8.62
N ASN A 294 -0.62 -15.13 -9.66
CA ASN A 294 -1.14 -14.70 -10.97
C ASN A 294 -2.63 -14.30 -10.91
N GLN A 295 -3.46 -15.05 -10.16
CA GLN A 295 -4.86 -14.69 -9.95
C GLN A 295 -5.01 -13.39 -9.14
N MET A 296 -4.12 -13.15 -8.18
CA MET A 296 -4.12 -11.93 -7.37
C MET A 296 -3.78 -10.71 -8.24
N ILE A 297 -2.75 -10.84 -9.10
CA ILE A 297 -2.42 -9.80 -10.08
C ILE A 297 -3.61 -9.52 -11.00
N GLU A 298 -4.20 -10.55 -11.61
CA GLU A 298 -5.32 -10.37 -12.54
C GLU A 298 -6.51 -9.68 -11.87
N TRP A 299 -6.83 -10.08 -10.63
CA TRP A 299 -7.94 -9.46 -9.91
C TRP A 299 -7.67 -7.98 -9.59
N HIS A 300 -6.49 -7.66 -9.02
CA HIS A 300 -6.16 -6.29 -8.63
C HIS A 300 -5.90 -5.37 -9.83
N ALA A 301 -5.21 -5.89 -10.87
CA ALA A 301 -4.82 -5.10 -12.02
C ALA A 301 -5.95 -4.89 -13.04
N VAL A 302 -6.94 -5.79 -13.09
CA VAL A 302 -8.03 -5.77 -14.08
C VAL A 302 -9.39 -5.73 -13.41
N THR A 303 -9.81 -6.85 -12.80
CA THR A 303 -11.20 -7.04 -12.37
C THR A 303 -11.66 -5.95 -11.40
N ASN A 304 -10.90 -5.75 -10.30
CA ASN A 304 -11.23 -4.74 -9.29
C ASN A 304 -11.01 -3.32 -9.82
N SER A 305 -9.97 -3.10 -10.63
CA SER A 305 -9.71 -1.78 -11.22
C SER A 305 -10.80 -1.35 -12.17
N ASP A 306 -11.30 -2.24 -13.02
CA ASP A 306 -12.41 -1.93 -13.94
C ASP A 306 -13.72 -1.69 -13.18
N PHE A 307 -14.01 -2.49 -12.14
CA PHE A 307 -15.18 -2.28 -11.29
C PHE A 307 -15.15 -0.92 -10.58
N ALA A 308 -14.06 -0.61 -9.87
CA ALA A 308 -13.90 0.64 -9.15
C ALA A 308 -13.94 1.86 -10.08
N ARG A 309 -13.32 1.76 -11.27
CA ARG A 309 -13.35 2.80 -12.29
C ARG A 309 -14.77 3.07 -12.77
N ASN A 310 -15.55 2.03 -13.13
CA ASN A 310 -16.91 2.20 -13.61
C ASN A 310 -17.80 2.85 -12.54
N GLN A 311 -17.70 2.40 -11.30
CA GLN A 311 -18.44 2.97 -10.18
C GLN A 311 -18.09 4.46 -9.96
N SER A 312 -16.79 4.78 -9.93
CA SER A 312 -16.34 6.17 -9.78
C SER A 312 -16.77 7.05 -10.95
N ARG A 313 -16.70 6.53 -12.19
CA ARG A 313 -17.14 7.24 -13.39
C ARG A 313 -18.62 7.57 -13.33
N GLU A 314 -19.47 6.62 -12.98
CA GLU A 314 -20.92 6.85 -12.85
C GLU A 314 -21.21 7.96 -11.83
N ALA A 315 -20.58 7.93 -10.66
CA ALA A 315 -20.75 8.94 -9.61
C ALA A 315 -20.30 10.34 -10.08
N ILE A 316 -19.12 10.43 -10.72
CA ILE A 316 -18.58 11.69 -11.24
C ILE A 316 -19.50 12.24 -12.35
N MET A 317 -19.89 11.40 -13.30
CA MET A 317 -20.76 11.81 -14.41
C MET A 317 -22.15 12.30 -13.92
N ALA A 318 -22.72 11.66 -12.91
CA ALA A 318 -23.96 12.12 -12.31
C ALA A 318 -23.81 13.53 -11.68
N ARG A 319 -22.71 13.77 -10.97
CA ARG A 319 -22.41 15.09 -10.38
C ARG A 319 -22.17 16.16 -11.45
N LEU A 320 -21.39 15.85 -12.48
CA LEU A 320 -21.16 16.80 -13.58
C LEU A 320 -22.48 17.20 -14.24
N ARG A 321 -23.33 16.23 -14.58
CA ARG A 321 -24.63 16.45 -15.24
C ARG A 321 -25.61 17.24 -14.38
N SER A 322 -25.47 17.25 -13.06
CA SER A 322 -26.34 18.03 -12.16
C SER A 322 -26.07 19.55 -12.16
N LYS A 323 -25.00 20.00 -12.81
CA LYS A 323 -24.61 21.40 -12.86
C LYS A 323 -25.15 22.11 -14.10
N PRO A 324 -25.29 23.47 -14.07
CA PRO A 324 -25.48 24.24 -15.29
C PRO A 324 -24.40 23.86 -16.32
N ASN A 325 -24.76 23.68 -17.58
CA ASN A 325 -23.89 23.17 -18.65
C ASN A 325 -23.35 21.74 -18.39
N GLY A 326 -23.99 20.95 -17.53
CA GLY A 326 -23.51 19.65 -17.08
C GLY A 326 -23.29 18.65 -18.22
N VAL A 327 -24.07 18.71 -19.31
CA VAL A 327 -23.87 17.84 -20.49
C VAL A 327 -22.52 18.14 -21.14
N ALA A 328 -22.16 19.42 -21.32
CA ALA A 328 -20.87 19.81 -21.89
C ALA A 328 -19.71 19.44 -20.95
N LEU A 329 -19.85 19.68 -19.65
CA LEU A 329 -18.84 19.30 -18.67
C LEU A 329 -18.57 17.78 -18.68
N ALA A 330 -19.64 16.98 -18.70
CA ALA A 330 -19.51 15.53 -18.77
C ALA A 330 -18.85 15.05 -20.06
N ALA A 331 -19.19 15.65 -21.22
CA ALA A 331 -18.56 15.31 -22.48
C ALA A 331 -17.06 15.67 -22.52
N THR A 332 -16.70 16.85 -21.99
CA THR A 332 -15.27 17.24 -21.88
C THR A 332 -14.53 16.30 -20.96
N PHE A 333 -15.06 16.00 -19.78
CA PHE A 333 -14.46 15.05 -18.84
C PHE A 333 -14.18 13.69 -19.47
N ASP A 334 -15.17 13.14 -20.20
CA ASP A 334 -15.01 11.85 -20.89
C ASP A 334 -13.92 11.92 -21.99
N SER A 335 -13.83 13.01 -22.76
CA SER A 335 -12.85 13.14 -23.81
C SER A 335 -11.40 13.16 -23.33
N LEU A 336 -11.15 13.66 -22.12
CA LEU A 336 -9.81 13.70 -21.52
C LEU A 336 -9.22 12.30 -21.25
N GLU A 337 -10.06 11.30 -21.11
CA GLU A 337 -9.61 9.93 -20.91
C GLU A 337 -8.95 9.33 -22.16
N PHE A 338 -9.46 9.67 -23.34
CA PHE A 338 -9.00 9.10 -24.61
C PHE A 338 -7.73 9.79 -25.15
N GLN A 339 -7.40 10.98 -24.66
CA GLN A 339 -6.20 11.70 -25.08
C GLN A 339 -4.92 11.07 -24.49
N GLN A 340 -4.96 10.56 -23.27
CA GLN A 340 -3.82 9.85 -22.66
C GLN A 340 -3.53 8.47 -23.26
N ALA A 341 -4.50 7.83 -23.88
CA ALA A 341 -4.31 6.51 -24.52
C ALA A 341 -3.64 6.60 -25.91
N ALA A 342 -3.43 7.81 -26.43
CA ALA A 342 -2.87 8.08 -27.76
C ALA A 342 -1.42 8.59 -27.71
N GLU A 343 -0.87 8.89 -26.54
CA GLU A 343 0.54 9.23 -26.30
C GLU A 343 1.31 8.02 -25.74
#